data_1340f542e7428b33cb079c003fa64f65
#
_entry.id   1340f542e7428b33cb079c003fa64f65
#
_cell.length_a   1.000
_cell.length_b   1.000
_cell.length_c   1.000
_cell.angle_alpha   90.00
_cell.angle_beta   90.00
_cell.angle_gamma   90.00
#
_symmetry.space_group_name_H-M   'P 1'
#
loop_
_entity.id
_entity.type
_entity.pdbx_description
1 polymer ?
#
loop_
_entity_poly.entity_id
_entity_poly.type
_entity_poly.pdbx_seq_one_letter_code
_entity_poly.pdbx_strand_id
1 'polypeptide(L)'
;MLTIASIVDAVASPFAVWRTLRGIEPEMCDGRPRYVVGNAAVSFPVRWGGGRYMLKCYTRPSDRLAAIYGEAFHARELCVIDFAGMYHWVDCLLAEYVEGCTLDEALCKASTVEEYAVLARSFDCLATEILLLERAHGDLKPENIILCADGVMQAIDWDAAYVPMLKGQRSVEIGTAAYQHPLRDMSFYDKHLDDYSIAFISTFLHLAELRPDVMEYYRQHREPPFMPKDLVGRSRMLTPTLELLVEEFARRGMAREYQVAMLLRSPYVRLFDLEHIFSVKVSHGNDLSQAALEFDERGRWGAQCAGEWILPPFYTSAIGISEGVALMELGSYRHFVRLSDGVVLRSFDAQSNVGPLREGCTTERMADGGERIIRVVVD
;
A
#
# COMPACT_ATOMS: atom_id res chain seq x y z
N MET A 1 8.13 36.55 -15.12
CA MET A 1 8.34 35.28 -14.39
C MET A 1 7.01 34.52 -14.35
N LEU A 2 6.98 33.29 -14.80
CA LEU A 2 5.79 32.43 -14.74
C LEU A 2 5.35 32.21 -13.28
N THR A 3 4.06 32.45 -13.01
CA THR A 3 3.46 32.30 -11.67
C THR A 3 2.23 31.40 -11.72
N ILE A 4 1.83 30.83 -10.60
CA ILE A 4 0.58 30.06 -10.47
C ILE A 4 -0.60 30.92 -10.94
N ALA A 5 -0.68 32.18 -10.52
CA ALA A 5 -1.76 33.09 -10.93
C ALA A 5 -1.83 33.26 -12.45
N SER A 6 -0.69 33.46 -13.14
CA SER A 6 -0.70 33.58 -14.59
C SER A 6 -1.12 32.31 -15.33
N ILE A 7 -0.86 31.12 -14.76
CA ILE A 7 -1.38 29.84 -15.29
C ILE A 7 -2.90 29.74 -15.08
N VAL A 8 -3.39 30.08 -13.89
CA VAL A 8 -4.84 30.06 -13.58
C VAL A 8 -5.59 31.02 -14.49
N ASP A 9 -5.08 32.22 -14.68
CA ASP A 9 -5.68 33.24 -15.56
C ASP A 9 -5.68 32.76 -17.03
N ALA A 10 -4.60 32.11 -17.47
CA ALA A 10 -4.53 31.58 -18.83
C ALA A 10 -5.55 30.46 -19.05
N VAL A 11 -5.69 29.52 -18.11
CA VAL A 11 -6.67 28.40 -18.18
C VAL A 11 -8.11 28.93 -18.12
N ALA A 12 -8.35 29.99 -17.33
CA ALA A 12 -9.66 30.62 -17.22
C ALA A 12 -10.06 31.43 -18.46
N SER A 13 -9.10 31.82 -19.28
CA SER A 13 -9.31 32.73 -20.37
C SER A 13 -10.07 32.05 -21.53
N PRO A 14 -11.17 32.64 -22.04
CA PRO A 14 -11.82 32.15 -23.26
C PRO A 14 -10.93 32.32 -24.51
N PHE A 15 -9.85 33.09 -24.39
CA PHE A 15 -8.85 33.31 -25.44
C PHE A 15 -7.58 32.51 -25.20
N ALA A 16 -7.60 31.50 -24.33
CA ALA A 16 -6.46 30.62 -24.07
C ALA A 16 -5.88 30.04 -25.36
N VAL A 17 -4.58 30.13 -25.52
CA VAL A 17 -3.88 29.62 -26.70
C VAL A 17 -3.32 28.23 -26.38
N TRP A 18 -3.99 27.24 -26.89
CA TRP A 18 -3.63 25.81 -26.83
C TRP A 18 -3.08 25.35 -28.16
N ARG A 19 -2.10 24.45 -28.16
CA ARG A 19 -1.59 23.83 -29.37
C ARG A 19 -2.49 22.71 -29.87
N THR A 20 -2.76 21.74 -29.02
CA THR A 20 -3.52 20.52 -29.34
C THR A 20 -4.81 20.40 -28.55
N LEU A 21 -4.83 20.83 -27.29
CA LEU A 21 -5.96 20.68 -26.35
C LEU A 21 -6.99 21.81 -26.48
N ARG A 22 -7.37 22.14 -27.72
CA ARG A 22 -8.35 23.20 -27.99
C ARG A 22 -9.72 22.81 -27.46
N GLY A 23 -10.43 23.80 -26.88
CA GLY A 23 -11.78 23.58 -26.34
C GLY A 23 -11.80 22.89 -24.97
N ILE A 24 -10.69 22.92 -24.23
CA ILE A 24 -10.69 22.55 -22.81
C ILE A 24 -11.53 23.57 -22.04
N GLU A 25 -12.42 23.05 -21.20
CA GLU A 25 -13.30 23.82 -20.30
C GLU A 25 -12.97 23.45 -18.85
N PRO A 26 -12.37 24.37 -18.06
CA PRO A 26 -12.12 24.09 -16.64
C PRO A 26 -13.43 24.06 -15.85
N GLU A 27 -13.51 23.21 -14.84
CA GLU A 27 -14.60 23.25 -13.86
C GLU A 27 -14.52 24.53 -13.05
N MET A 28 -15.64 25.27 -12.97
CA MET A 28 -15.70 26.55 -12.30
C MET A 28 -16.29 26.44 -10.89
N CYS A 29 -15.74 27.20 -9.96
CA CYS A 29 -16.32 27.40 -8.63
C CYS A 29 -16.29 28.90 -8.33
N ASP A 30 -17.43 29.50 -8.03
CA ASP A 30 -17.58 30.94 -7.76
C ASP A 30 -16.95 31.87 -8.82
N GLY A 31 -17.10 31.50 -10.10
CA GLY A 31 -16.60 32.27 -11.23
C GLY A 31 -15.11 32.16 -11.50
N ARG A 32 -14.42 31.23 -10.83
CA ARG A 32 -12.98 30.92 -11.03
C ARG A 32 -12.80 29.44 -11.33
N PRO A 33 -11.76 29.06 -12.09
CA PRO A 33 -11.41 27.65 -12.23
C PRO A 33 -11.15 26.99 -10.87
N ARG A 34 -11.73 25.81 -10.68
CA ARG A 34 -11.34 24.94 -9.57
C ARG A 34 -9.93 24.43 -9.85
N TYR A 35 -9.02 24.54 -8.88
CA TYR A 35 -7.65 24.06 -9.04
C TYR A 35 -7.03 23.60 -7.72
N VAL A 36 -5.98 22.79 -7.85
CA VAL A 36 -5.12 22.34 -6.74
C VAL A 36 -3.69 22.71 -7.10
N VAL A 37 -2.95 23.27 -6.15
CA VAL A 37 -1.54 23.63 -6.32
C VAL A 37 -0.67 22.52 -5.74
N GLY A 38 0.17 21.92 -6.59
CA GLY A 38 1.24 21.01 -6.19
C GLY A 38 2.61 21.68 -6.20
N ASN A 39 3.66 20.92 -5.90
CA ASN A 39 5.05 21.43 -5.84
C ASN A 39 5.57 21.93 -7.20
N ALA A 40 5.21 21.27 -8.28
CA ALA A 40 5.74 21.54 -9.61
C ALA A 40 4.66 21.86 -10.65
N ALA A 41 3.38 21.85 -10.27
CA ALA A 41 2.27 22.02 -11.20
C ALA A 41 1.03 22.60 -10.52
N VAL A 42 0.10 23.09 -11.37
CA VAL A 42 -1.27 23.44 -11.00
C VAL A 42 -2.19 22.49 -11.73
N SER A 43 -3.09 21.83 -11.01
CA SER A 43 -4.01 20.83 -11.54
C SER A 43 -5.45 21.33 -11.55
N PHE A 44 -6.14 21.14 -12.67
CA PHE A 44 -7.51 21.61 -12.90
C PHE A 44 -8.39 20.43 -13.32
N PRO A 45 -9.51 20.18 -12.66
CA PRO A 45 -10.52 19.32 -13.25
C PRO A 45 -11.15 20.05 -14.46
N VAL A 46 -11.16 19.35 -15.61
CA VAL A 46 -11.59 19.93 -16.89
C VAL A 46 -12.51 18.98 -17.65
N ARG A 47 -13.28 19.55 -18.60
CA ARG A 47 -14.00 18.80 -19.62
C ARG A 47 -13.34 18.99 -20.97
N TRP A 48 -13.19 17.92 -21.73
CA TRP A 48 -12.63 17.96 -23.07
C TRP A 48 -13.13 16.76 -23.90
N GLY A 49 -13.53 17.00 -25.14
CA GLY A 49 -13.98 15.92 -26.04
C GLY A 49 -15.15 15.08 -25.52
N GLY A 50 -15.95 15.63 -24.60
CA GLY A 50 -17.06 14.92 -23.96
C GLY A 50 -16.69 14.12 -22.70
N GLY A 51 -15.40 14.01 -22.39
CA GLY A 51 -14.88 13.37 -21.18
C GLY A 51 -14.53 14.35 -20.07
N ARG A 52 -14.25 13.80 -18.88
CA ARG A 52 -13.76 14.52 -17.70
C ARG A 52 -12.30 14.13 -17.47
N TYR A 53 -11.44 15.12 -17.26
CA TYR A 53 -9.99 14.94 -17.14
C TYR A 53 -9.44 15.78 -15.99
N MET A 54 -8.23 15.43 -15.56
CA MET A 54 -7.36 16.28 -14.74
C MET A 54 -6.29 16.86 -15.65
N LEU A 55 -6.35 18.18 -15.88
CA LEU A 55 -5.32 18.92 -16.59
C LEU A 55 -4.29 19.40 -15.57
N LYS A 56 -3.02 19.00 -15.75
CA LYS A 56 -1.91 19.42 -14.90
C LYS A 56 -0.97 20.31 -15.71
N CYS A 57 -0.82 21.55 -15.31
CA CYS A 57 0.05 22.54 -15.97
C CYS A 57 1.34 22.70 -15.16
N TYR A 58 2.49 22.36 -15.73
CA TYR A 58 3.77 22.35 -15.03
C TYR A 58 4.41 23.73 -14.99
N THR A 59 4.88 24.13 -13.81
CA THR A 59 5.59 25.42 -13.60
C THR A 59 7.05 25.36 -14.05
N ARG A 60 7.59 24.14 -14.25
CA ARG A 60 8.96 23.88 -14.69
C ARG A 60 8.96 22.74 -15.72
N PRO A 61 9.76 22.83 -16.79
CA PRO A 61 9.88 21.75 -17.73
C PRO A 61 10.56 20.52 -17.09
N SER A 62 10.18 19.34 -17.55
CA SER A 62 10.83 18.08 -17.19
C SER A 62 10.88 17.13 -18.37
N ASP A 63 12.07 16.75 -18.77
CA ASP A 63 12.30 15.82 -19.91
C ASP A 63 11.79 14.39 -19.64
N ARG A 64 11.44 14.07 -18.38
CA ARG A 64 10.99 12.74 -17.97
C ARG A 64 9.50 12.51 -18.14
N LEU A 65 8.71 13.56 -18.04
CA LEU A 65 7.25 13.46 -18.07
C LEU A 65 6.75 12.82 -19.36
N ALA A 66 7.38 13.10 -20.49
CA ALA A 66 7.05 12.44 -21.75
C ALA A 66 7.31 10.92 -21.72
N ALA A 67 8.39 10.48 -21.06
CA ALA A 67 8.70 9.06 -20.91
C ALA A 67 7.74 8.36 -19.94
N ILE A 68 7.26 9.07 -18.89
CA ILE A 68 6.36 8.54 -17.87
C ILE A 68 4.92 8.43 -18.40
N TYR A 69 4.43 9.47 -19.07
CA TYR A 69 3.01 9.62 -19.40
C TYR A 69 2.69 9.37 -20.89
N GLY A 70 3.73 9.28 -21.76
CA GLY A 70 3.51 9.03 -23.18
C GLY A 70 2.60 10.07 -23.84
N GLU A 71 1.55 9.61 -24.53
CA GLU A 71 0.61 10.46 -25.27
C GLU A 71 -0.23 11.40 -24.42
N ALA A 72 -0.38 11.13 -23.12
CA ALA A 72 -1.10 12.02 -22.20
C ALA A 72 -0.32 13.30 -21.88
N PHE A 73 1.00 13.30 -22.13
CA PHE A 73 1.86 14.47 -21.92
C PHE A 73 1.96 15.32 -23.18
N HIS A 74 1.68 16.61 -23.06
CA HIS A 74 1.67 17.61 -24.11
C HIS A 74 2.75 18.67 -23.87
N ALA A 75 3.87 18.55 -24.56
CA ALA A 75 4.98 19.49 -24.41
C ALA A 75 4.64 20.86 -24.99
N ARG A 76 4.91 21.92 -24.21
CA ARG A 76 4.71 23.31 -24.61
C ARG A 76 3.27 23.56 -25.13
N GLU A 77 2.29 23.12 -24.39
CA GLU A 77 0.89 23.06 -24.83
C GLU A 77 0.12 24.37 -24.62
N LEU A 78 0.25 24.96 -23.44
CA LEU A 78 -0.47 26.20 -23.06
C LEU A 78 0.46 27.41 -23.15
N CYS A 79 0.01 28.45 -23.86
CA CYS A 79 0.70 29.73 -23.86
C CYS A 79 0.19 30.59 -22.71
N VAL A 80 1.08 30.96 -21.80
CA VAL A 80 0.81 31.81 -20.63
C VAL A 80 1.52 33.13 -20.80
N ILE A 81 0.83 34.24 -20.57
CA ILE A 81 1.42 35.59 -20.55
C ILE A 81 1.67 35.97 -19.10
N ASP A 82 2.90 36.29 -18.76
CA ASP A 82 3.22 36.74 -17.39
C ASP A 82 2.90 38.24 -17.18
N PHE A 83 3.02 38.71 -15.94
CA PHE A 83 2.72 40.11 -15.56
C PHE A 83 3.61 41.14 -16.28
N ALA A 84 4.74 40.73 -16.86
CA ALA A 84 5.61 41.58 -17.66
C ALA A 84 5.25 41.52 -19.17
N GLY A 85 4.19 40.83 -19.54
CA GLY A 85 3.78 40.67 -20.94
C GLY A 85 4.60 39.66 -21.72
N MET A 86 5.43 38.84 -21.05
CA MET A 86 6.25 37.81 -21.69
C MET A 86 5.48 36.52 -21.89
N TYR A 87 5.67 35.91 -23.04
CA TYR A 87 5.04 34.62 -23.42
C TYR A 87 5.84 33.43 -22.93
N HIS A 88 5.17 32.51 -22.23
CA HIS A 88 5.71 31.24 -21.74
C HIS A 88 4.88 30.10 -22.27
N TRP A 89 5.54 29.08 -22.82
CA TRP A 89 4.88 27.84 -23.21
C TRP A 89 5.05 26.82 -22.09
N VAL A 90 3.92 26.34 -21.55
CA VAL A 90 3.84 25.46 -20.40
C VAL A 90 3.53 24.04 -20.86
N ASP A 91 4.24 23.08 -20.30
CA ASP A 91 3.96 21.65 -20.51
C ASP A 91 2.69 21.27 -19.73
N CYS A 92 1.87 20.42 -20.34
CA CYS A 92 0.63 19.97 -19.73
C CYS A 92 0.55 18.45 -19.75
N LEU A 93 -0.12 17.90 -18.74
CA LEU A 93 -0.59 16.52 -18.71
C LEU A 93 -2.12 16.55 -18.72
N LEU A 94 -2.73 15.74 -19.58
CA LEU A 94 -4.17 15.51 -19.59
C LEU A 94 -4.42 14.06 -19.21
N ALA A 95 -4.67 13.80 -17.94
CA ALA A 95 -4.98 12.48 -17.39
C ALA A 95 -6.48 12.28 -17.24
N GLU A 96 -6.97 11.05 -17.36
CA GLU A 96 -8.37 10.74 -17.03
C GLU A 96 -8.68 11.14 -15.58
N TYR A 97 -9.88 11.68 -15.37
CA TYR A 97 -10.32 12.04 -14.03
C TYR A 97 -10.77 10.80 -13.28
N VAL A 98 -10.09 10.46 -12.19
CA VAL A 98 -10.46 9.33 -11.33
C VAL A 98 -11.52 9.81 -10.33
N GLU A 99 -12.73 9.26 -10.44
CA GLU A 99 -13.84 9.59 -9.53
C GLU A 99 -13.68 8.85 -8.21
N GLY A 100 -13.75 9.57 -7.10
CA GLY A 100 -13.60 8.98 -5.76
C GLY A 100 -13.14 9.99 -4.72
N CYS A 101 -12.65 9.48 -3.61
CA CYS A 101 -11.97 10.27 -2.58
C CYS A 101 -10.55 9.72 -2.35
N THR A 102 -9.64 10.54 -1.86
CA THR A 102 -8.30 10.06 -1.53
C THR A 102 -8.36 9.05 -0.39
N LEU A 103 -7.39 8.13 -0.33
CA LEU A 103 -7.25 7.20 0.79
C LEU A 103 -7.07 7.97 2.11
N ASP A 104 -6.40 9.12 2.10
CA ASP A 104 -6.29 10.02 3.24
C ASP A 104 -7.68 10.49 3.74
N GLU A 105 -8.55 10.93 2.82
CA GLU A 105 -9.92 11.30 3.16
C GLU A 105 -10.76 10.12 3.65
N ALA A 106 -10.61 8.95 3.00
CA ALA A 106 -11.30 7.73 3.40
C ALA A 106 -10.90 7.28 4.81
N LEU A 107 -9.60 7.29 5.13
CA LEU A 107 -9.07 6.98 6.46
C LEU A 107 -9.62 7.91 7.55
N CYS A 108 -9.79 9.19 7.23
CA CYS A 108 -10.34 10.14 8.19
C CYS A 108 -11.85 9.98 8.43
N LYS A 109 -12.58 9.47 7.43
CA LYS A 109 -14.03 9.23 7.51
C LYS A 109 -14.35 7.89 8.15
N ALA A 110 -13.51 6.88 7.95
CA ALA A 110 -13.70 5.55 8.52
C ALA A 110 -13.70 5.58 10.05
N SER A 111 -14.56 4.78 10.67
CA SER A 111 -14.80 4.77 12.12
C SER A 111 -14.94 3.37 12.71
N THR A 112 -15.13 2.34 11.89
CA THR A 112 -15.32 0.95 12.32
C THR A 112 -14.18 0.05 11.88
N VAL A 113 -13.99 -1.06 12.57
CA VAL A 113 -13.02 -2.11 12.23
C VAL A 113 -13.25 -2.62 10.81
N GLU A 114 -14.51 -2.83 10.43
CA GLU A 114 -14.91 -3.34 9.12
C GLU A 114 -14.53 -2.38 7.99
N GLU A 115 -14.71 -1.06 8.20
CA GLU A 115 -14.33 -0.04 7.24
C GLU A 115 -12.81 -0.03 7.04
N TYR A 116 -12.01 -0.09 8.12
CA TYR A 116 -10.55 -0.18 8.00
C TYR A 116 -10.11 -1.48 7.33
N ALA A 117 -10.75 -2.61 7.63
CA ALA A 117 -10.47 -3.89 6.98
C ALA A 117 -10.76 -3.85 5.47
N VAL A 118 -11.81 -3.14 5.03
CA VAL A 118 -12.08 -2.92 3.60
C VAL A 118 -10.96 -2.09 2.97
N LEU A 119 -10.56 -0.98 3.58
CA LEU A 119 -9.48 -0.13 3.08
C LEU A 119 -8.15 -0.89 2.97
N ALA A 120 -7.81 -1.70 3.98
CA ALA A 120 -6.59 -2.51 3.98
C ALA A 120 -6.58 -3.51 2.81
N ARG A 121 -7.66 -4.26 2.62
CA ARG A 121 -7.78 -5.23 1.51
C ARG A 121 -7.76 -4.55 0.14
N SER A 122 -8.46 -3.43 -0.03
CA SER A 122 -8.46 -2.68 -1.30
C SER A 122 -7.07 -2.15 -1.63
N PHE A 123 -6.32 -1.67 -0.62
CA PHE A 123 -4.93 -1.27 -0.80
C PHE A 123 -4.03 -2.45 -1.16
N ASP A 124 -4.20 -3.61 -0.54
CA ASP A 124 -3.40 -4.80 -0.84
C ASP A 124 -3.60 -5.29 -2.29
N CYS A 125 -4.81 -5.13 -2.85
CA CYS A 125 -5.05 -5.37 -4.27
C CYS A 125 -4.25 -4.40 -5.15
N LEU A 126 -4.31 -3.09 -4.88
CA LEU A 126 -3.52 -2.09 -5.60
C LEU A 126 -2.01 -2.34 -5.44
N ALA A 127 -1.56 -2.67 -4.22
CA ALA A 127 -0.17 -2.99 -3.94
C ALA A 127 0.33 -4.18 -4.77
N THR A 128 -0.48 -5.24 -4.86
CA THR A 128 -0.17 -6.41 -5.71
C THR A 128 -0.03 -6.01 -7.18
N GLU A 129 -0.94 -5.18 -7.69
CA GLU A 129 -0.87 -4.67 -9.06
C GLU A 129 0.41 -3.86 -9.29
N ILE A 130 0.74 -2.91 -8.41
CA ILE A 130 1.94 -2.07 -8.54
C ILE A 130 3.22 -2.90 -8.52
N LEU A 131 3.33 -3.88 -7.60
CA LEU A 131 4.51 -4.75 -7.48
C LEU A 131 4.77 -5.61 -8.72
N LEU A 132 3.74 -5.94 -9.50
CA LEU A 132 3.86 -6.68 -10.75
C LEU A 132 4.21 -5.82 -11.97
N LEU A 133 4.19 -4.49 -11.84
CA LEU A 133 4.57 -3.58 -12.92
C LEU A 133 6.09 -3.49 -13.08
N GLU A 134 6.57 -3.29 -14.32
CA GLU A 134 7.96 -2.91 -14.61
C GLU A 134 8.23 -1.41 -14.38
N ARG A 135 7.37 -0.75 -13.63
CA ARG A 135 7.47 0.66 -13.24
C ARG A 135 7.12 0.83 -11.77
N ALA A 136 7.53 1.94 -11.18
CA ALA A 136 7.20 2.30 -9.82
C ALA A 136 6.71 3.74 -9.74
N HIS A 137 5.85 4.04 -8.76
CA HIS A 137 5.23 5.34 -8.57
C HIS A 137 6.22 6.40 -8.06
N GLY A 138 7.04 6.01 -7.10
CA GLY A 138 8.10 6.86 -6.54
C GLY A 138 7.68 7.83 -5.42
N ASP A 139 6.40 8.16 -5.27
CA ASP A 139 5.83 8.93 -4.14
C ASP A 139 4.46 8.37 -3.73
N LEU A 140 4.41 7.04 -3.49
CA LEU A 140 3.19 6.38 -3.06
C LEU A 140 2.86 6.79 -1.60
N LYS A 141 1.65 7.36 -1.43
CA LYS A 141 1.11 7.83 -0.15
C LYS A 141 -0.41 7.94 -0.21
N PRO A 142 -1.13 8.03 0.92
CA PRO A 142 -2.60 8.05 0.94
C PRO A 142 -3.24 9.18 0.11
N GLU A 143 -2.61 10.34 -0.02
CA GLU A 143 -3.11 11.45 -0.84
C GLU A 143 -3.01 11.17 -2.35
N ASN A 144 -2.10 10.26 -2.76
CA ASN A 144 -1.89 9.87 -4.16
C ASN A 144 -2.63 8.58 -4.54
N ILE A 145 -3.56 8.13 -3.72
CA ILE A 145 -4.40 6.95 -3.95
C ILE A 145 -5.86 7.36 -3.88
N ILE A 146 -6.62 7.08 -4.93
CA ILE A 146 -8.08 7.34 -4.97
C ILE A 146 -8.82 6.04 -4.71
N LEU A 147 -9.72 6.07 -3.75
CA LEU A 147 -10.73 5.03 -3.52
C LEU A 147 -11.95 5.35 -4.37
N CYS A 148 -12.21 4.53 -5.37
CA CYS A 148 -13.36 4.63 -6.26
C CYS A 148 -14.65 4.10 -5.60
N ALA A 149 -15.81 4.44 -6.15
CA ALA A 149 -17.10 4.06 -5.60
C ALA A 149 -17.36 2.54 -5.57
N ASP A 150 -16.68 1.78 -6.42
CA ASP A 150 -16.72 0.31 -6.48
C ASP A 150 -15.77 -0.37 -5.48
N GLY A 151 -15.02 0.41 -4.70
CA GLY A 151 -14.05 -0.07 -3.72
C GLY A 151 -12.66 -0.35 -4.31
N VAL A 152 -12.46 -0.14 -5.61
CA VAL A 152 -11.13 -0.25 -6.24
C VAL A 152 -10.29 0.97 -5.90
N MET A 153 -9.01 0.77 -5.62
CA MET A 153 -8.05 1.85 -5.43
C MET A 153 -7.20 2.07 -6.69
N GLN A 154 -6.91 3.33 -7.00
CA GLN A 154 -6.06 3.72 -8.11
C GLN A 154 -5.01 4.72 -7.66
N ALA A 155 -3.74 4.49 -8.05
CA ALA A 155 -2.66 5.44 -7.82
C ALA A 155 -2.69 6.56 -8.87
N ILE A 156 -2.56 7.80 -8.41
CA ILE A 156 -2.50 9.02 -9.23
C ILE A 156 -1.20 9.77 -8.96
N ASP A 157 -0.87 10.75 -9.81
CA ASP A 157 0.32 11.61 -9.63
C ASP A 157 1.67 10.86 -9.74
N TRP A 158 1.91 10.27 -10.90
CA TRP A 158 3.11 9.48 -11.22
C TRP A 158 4.34 10.33 -11.60
N ASP A 159 4.42 11.59 -11.26
CA ASP A 159 5.50 12.52 -11.70
C ASP A 159 6.90 12.08 -11.25
N ALA A 160 6.98 11.36 -10.12
CA ALA A 160 8.23 10.80 -9.59
C ALA A 160 8.56 9.39 -10.12
N ALA A 161 7.72 8.85 -11.02
CA ALA A 161 7.75 7.45 -11.38
C ALA A 161 9.05 7.02 -12.06
N TYR A 162 9.46 5.79 -11.76
CA TYR A 162 10.39 5.04 -12.56
C TYR A 162 9.65 4.33 -13.69
N VAL A 163 10.21 4.40 -14.89
CA VAL A 163 9.83 3.58 -16.06
C VAL A 163 11.10 3.03 -16.71
N PRO A 164 11.05 1.88 -17.43
CA PRO A 164 12.23 1.25 -18.04
C PRO A 164 13.06 2.18 -18.94
N MET A 165 12.40 3.14 -19.61
CA MET A 165 13.06 4.15 -20.45
C MET A 165 14.01 5.08 -19.67
N LEU A 166 13.82 5.21 -18.36
CA LEU A 166 14.65 6.05 -17.48
C LEU A 166 15.70 5.24 -16.71
N LYS A 167 15.90 3.96 -17.06
CA LYS A 167 16.89 3.09 -16.40
C LYS A 167 18.30 3.69 -16.45
N GLY A 168 18.99 3.66 -15.32
CA GLY A 168 20.33 4.22 -15.16
C GLY A 168 20.38 5.72 -14.85
N GLN A 169 19.23 6.39 -14.83
CA GLN A 169 19.13 7.77 -14.34
C GLN A 169 19.02 7.77 -12.81
N ARG A 170 19.02 8.98 -12.22
CA ARG A 170 18.75 9.20 -10.80
C ARG A 170 17.31 9.69 -10.64
N SER A 171 16.69 9.43 -9.49
CA SER A 171 15.40 10.04 -9.15
C SER A 171 15.48 11.58 -9.15
N VAL A 172 14.39 12.27 -9.39
CA VAL A 172 14.27 13.73 -9.29
C VAL A 172 13.86 14.19 -7.90
N GLU A 173 13.24 13.27 -7.14
CA GLU A 173 12.79 13.50 -5.76
C GLU A 173 12.84 12.18 -4.98
N ILE A 174 12.81 12.29 -3.65
CA ILE A 174 12.85 11.12 -2.76
C ILE A 174 11.41 10.65 -2.42
N GLY A 175 10.40 11.44 -2.76
CA GLY A 175 9.02 11.24 -2.30
C GLY A 175 8.81 11.73 -0.87
N THR A 176 7.64 11.42 -0.31
CA THR A 176 7.22 11.88 1.02
C THR A 176 7.87 11.07 2.13
N ALA A 177 8.74 11.68 2.92
CA ALA A 177 9.61 11.01 3.91
C ALA A 177 8.83 10.16 4.94
N ALA A 178 7.58 10.50 5.25
CA ALA A 178 6.72 9.73 6.15
C ALA A 178 6.38 8.32 5.64
N TYR A 179 6.58 8.05 4.34
CA TYR A 179 6.26 6.78 3.69
C TYR A 179 7.47 6.14 3.00
N GLN A 180 8.66 6.74 3.10
CA GLN A 180 9.85 6.28 2.40
C GLN A 180 10.88 5.65 3.34
N HIS A 181 11.64 4.69 2.81
CA HIS A 181 12.76 4.11 3.57
C HIS A 181 13.76 5.21 3.98
N PRO A 182 14.22 5.26 5.26
CA PRO A 182 15.09 6.34 5.74
C PRO A 182 16.43 6.46 5.02
N LEU A 183 16.88 5.39 4.36
CA LEU A 183 18.13 5.37 3.58
C LEU A 183 17.92 5.56 2.09
N ARG A 184 16.68 5.84 1.64
CA ARG A 184 16.43 6.14 0.24
C ARG A 184 17.09 7.47 -0.14
N ASP A 185 17.83 7.46 -1.22
CA ASP A 185 18.41 8.64 -1.85
C ASP A 185 18.09 8.68 -3.35
N MET A 186 18.54 9.72 -4.03
CA MET A 186 18.29 9.93 -5.46
C MET A 186 18.96 8.88 -6.37
N SER A 187 19.91 8.09 -5.88
CA SER A 187 20.58 7.05 -6.65
C SER A 187 19.77 5.76 -6.74
N PHE A 188 18.87 5.53 -5.78
CA PHE A 188 17.95 4.40 -5.81
C PHE A 188 16.76 4.77 -6.72
N TYR A 189 16.80 4.29 -7.96
CA TYR A 189 15.80 4.59 -8.97
C TYR A 189 15.59 3.41 -9.90
N ASP A 190 14.69 2.51 -9.51
CA ASP A 190 14.28 1.32 -10.24
C ASP A 190 12.83 0.94 -9.92
N LYS A 191 12.36 -0.21 -10.41
CA LYS A 191 10.98 -0.69 -10.19
C LYS A 191 10.63 -1.01 -8.73
N HIS A 192 11.60 -1.04 -7.83
CA HIS A 192 11.44 -1.33 -6.40
C HIS A 192 11.33 -0.07 -5.53
N LEU A 193 11.14 1.11 -6.17
CA LEU A 193 10.99 2.38 -5.46
C LEU A 193 9.89 2.36 -4.41
N ASP A 194 8.80 1.62 -4.67
CA ASP A 194 7.60 1.61 -3.84
C ASP A 194 7.58 0.47 -2.83
N ASP A 195 8.55 -0.44 -2.84
CA ASP A 195 8.57 -1.61 -1.93
C ASP A 195 8.31 -1.18 -0.48
N TYR A 196 9.06 -0.18 0.00
CA TYR A 196 8.93 0.26 1.40
C TYR A 196 7.60 0.98 1.65
N SER A 197 7.17 1.85 0.75
CA SER A 197 5.89 2.57 0.89
C SER A 197 4.72 1.60 0.92
N ILE A 198 4.73 0.58 0.07
CA ILE A 198 3.71 -0.47 0.04
C ILE A 198 3.68 -1.23 1.37
N ALA A 199 4.84 -1.74 1.83
CA ALA A 199 4.91 -2.47 3.09
C ALA A 199 4.47 -1.60 4.28
N PHE A 200 4.86 -0.32 4.29
CA PHE A 200 4.53 0.63 5.35
C PHE A 200 3.03 0.96 5.39
N ILE A 201 2.43 1.30 4.24
CA ILE A 201 1.00 1.64 4.16
C ILE A 201 0.14 0.41 4.48
N SER A 202 0.47 -0.77 3.92
CA SER A 202 -0.23 -2.03 4.24
C SER A 202 -0.17 -2.32 5.75
N THR A 203 1.01 -2.24 6.37
CA THR A 203 1.17 -2.43 7.82
C THR A 203 0.32 -1.44 8.63
N PHE A 204 0.30 -0.16 8.24
CA PHE A 204 -0.49 0.86 8.92
C PHE A 204 -2.00 0.62 8.80
N LEU A 205 -2.49 0.25 7.61
CA LEU A 205 -3.92 -0.02 7.39
C LEU A 205 -4.40 -1.24 8.18
N HIS A 206 -3.64 -2.34 8.18
CA HIS A 206 -3.97 -3.53 8.97
C HIS A 206 -3.82 -3.28 10.48
N LEU A 207 -2.92 -2.40 10.92
CA LEU A 207 -2.89 -1.97 12.31
C LEU A 207 -4.16 -1.18 12.67
N ALA A 208 -4.64 -0.29 11.79
CA ALA A 208 -5.87 0.46 12.00
C ALA A 208 -7.10 -0.45 12.12
N GLU A 209 -7.14 -1.56 11.38
CA GLU A 209 -8.15 -2.62 11.52
C GLU A 209 -8.13 -3.22 12.93
N LEU A 210 -6.95 -3.51 13.50
CA LEU A 210 -6.82 -4.09 14.83
C LEU A 210 -6.94 -3.08 15.98
N ARG A 211 -6.51 -1.88 15.74
CA ARG A 211 -6.36 -0.80 16.70
C ARG A 211 -6.92 0.52 16.15
N PRO A 212 -8.26 0.65 16.05
CA PRO A 212 -8.88 1.89 15.55
C PRO A 212 -8.50 3.15 16.36
N ASP A 213 -8.03 2.97 17.60
CA ASP A 213 -7.53 4.04 18.46
C ASP A 213 -6.31 4.77 17.87
N VAL A 214 -5.47 4.09 17.06
CA VAL A 214 -4.31 4.74 16.41
C VAL A 214 -4.75 5.78 15.36
N MET A 215 -5.98 5.68 14.87
CA MET A 215 -6.53 6.58 13.88
C MET A 215 -6.87 7.96 14.41
N GLU A 216 -7.02 8.10 15.74
CA GLU A 216 -7.20 9.42 16.36
C GLU A 216 -5.96 10.29 16.11
N TYR A 217 -4.77 9.72 16.28
CA TYR A 217 -3.52 10.41 15.94
C TYR A 217 -3.47 10.83 14.46
N TYR A 218 -3.81 9.89 13.55
CA TYR A 218 -3.81 10.16 12.11
C TYR A 218 -4.78 11.28 11.73
N ARG A 219 -6.00 11.30 12.28
CA ARG A 219 -6.99 12.37 12.00
C ARG A 219 -6.48 13.75 12.41
N GLN A 220 -5.71 13.83 13.51
CA GLN A 220 -5.18 15.10 14.03
C GLN A 220 -3.95 15.57 13.25
N HIS A 221 -3.05 14.66 12.85
CA HIS A 221 -1.73 15.00 12.32
C HIS A 221 -1.57 14.72 10.83
N ARG A 222 -2.48 13.91 10.22
CA ARG A 222 -2.39 13.42 8.82
C ARG A 222 -1.11 12.63 8.55
N GLU A 223 -0.57 12.00 9.57
CA GLU A 223 0.60 11.14 9.54
C GLU A 223 0.36 9.88 10.37
N PRO A 224 0.95 8.74 10.00
CA PRO A 224 0.90 7.53 10.81
C PRO A 224 1.49 7.75 12.22
N PRO A 225 1.06 7.01 13.26
CA PRO A 225 1.55 7.18 14.63
C PRO A 225 2.98 6.67 14.85
N PHE A 226 3.64 6.23 13.80
CA PHE A 226 5.04 5.80 13.78
C PHE A 226 5.70 6.22 12.47
N MET A 227 7.00 6.42 12.50
CA MET A 227 7.77 6.89 11.35
C MET A 227 8.71 5.78 10.84
N PRO A 228 9.03 5.76 9.53
CA PRO A 228 9.99 4.80 8.96
C PRO A 228 11.30 4.68 9.73
N LYS A 229 11.84 5.79 10.25
CA LYS A 229 13.07 5.82 11.06
C LYS A 229 12.95 5.04 12.38
N ASP A 230 11.73 4.87 12.89
CA ASP A 230 11.46 4.16 14.15
C ASP A 230 11.37 2.64 13.95
N LEU A 231 11.31 2.19 12.67
CA LEU A 231 11.15 0.79 12.29
C LEU A 231 12.46 0.18 11.79
N VAL A 232 13.27 0.95 11.05
CA VAL A 232 14.54 0.49 10.50
C VAL A 232 15.59 0.38 11.60
N GLY A 233 15.94 -0.84 11.97
CA GLY A 233 16.94 -1.11 13.00
C GLY A 233 18.37 -1.20 12.44
N ARG A 234 19.36 -0.72 13.22
CA ARG A 234 20.79 -0.94 12.96
C ARG A 234 21.29 -2.28 13.51
N SER A 235 20.45 -3.02 14.22
CA SER A 235 20.73 -4.26 14.93
C SER A 235 19.86 -5.41 14.43
N ARG A 236 20.22 -6.65 14.79
CA ARG A 236 19.35 -7.82 14.61
C ARG A 236 18.10 -7.78 15.51
N MET A 237 18.10 -6.97 16.56
CA MET A 237 16.95 -6.78 17.44
C MET A 237 15.93 -5.85 16.78
N LEU A 238 14.66 -6.10 17.03
CA LEU A 238 13.57 -5.21 16.63
C LEU A 238 13.67 -3.90 17.41
N THR A 239 13.23 -2.82 16.78
CA THR A 239 12.98 -1.59 17.53
C THR A 239 11.73 -1.77 18.40
N PRO A 240 11.58 -1.07 19.53
CA PRO A 240 10.39 -1.21 20.38
C PRO A 240 9.08 -0.98 19.63
N THR A 241 9.06 -0.04 18.70
CA THR A 241 7.88 0.26 17.87
C THR A 241 7.54 -0.92 16.96
N LEU A 242 8.52 -1.48 16.27
CA LEU A 242 8.29 -2.62 15.38
C LEU A 242 7.93 -3.88 16.15
N GLU A 243 8.51 -4.09 17.34
CA GLU A 243 8.18 -5.20 18.22
C GLU A 243 6.69 -5.17 18.61
N LEU A 244 6.17 -4.01 18.97
CA LEU A 244 4.73 -3.84 19.27
C LEU A 244 3.84 -4.14 18.06
N LEU A 245 4.24 -3.71 16.87
CA LEU A 245 3.46 -3.94 15.64
C LEU A 245 3.40 -5.44 15.30
N VAL A 246 4.55 -6.11 15.27
CA VAL A 246 4.60 -7.54 14.91
C VAL A 246 3.96 -8.42 15.97
N GLU A 247 4.04 -8.04 17.25
CA GLU A 247 3.39 -8.74 18.35
C GLU A 247 1.86 -8.67 18.20
N GLU A 248 1.30 -7.52 17.80
CA GLU A 248 -0.15 -7.37 17.59
C GLU A 248 -0.63 -8.29 16.45
N PHE A 249 0.10 -8.35 15.33
CA PHE A 249 -0.23 -9.26 14.24
C PHE A 249 -0.04 -10.73 14.62
N ALA A 250 1.06 -11.03 15.32
CA ALA A 250 1.32 -12.40 15.79
C ALA A 250 0.21 -12.88 16.72
N ARG A 251 -0.22 -12.07 17.67
CA ARG A 251 -1.29 -12.40 18.62
C ARG A 251 -2.62 -12.73 17.94
N ARG A 252 -2.90 -12.11 16.79
CA ARG A 252 -4.12 -12.33 16.00
C ARG A 252 -3.98 -13.43 14.95
N GLY A 253 -2.77 -13.98 14.77
CA GLY A 253 -2.50 -14.98 13.75
C GLY A 253 -2.50 -14.43 12.32
N MET A 254 -2.31 -13.12 12.16
CA MET A 254 -2.22 -12.42 10.87
C MET A 254 -0.82 -12.62 10.29
N ALA A 255 -0.59 -13.83 9.76
CA ALA A 255 0.75 -14.29 9.40
C ALA A 255 1.36 -13.50 8.22
N ARG A 256 0.55 -13.10 7.22
CA ARG A 256 1.00 -12.30 6.10
C ARG A 256 1.42 -10.90 6.56
N GLU A 257 0.59 -10.24 7.34
CA GLU A 257 0.80 -8.89 7.86
C GLU A 257 2.00 -8.85 8.79
N TYR A 258 2.21 -9.90 9.59
CA TYR A 258 3.41 -10.10 10.37
C TYR A 258 4.67 -10.12 9.50
N GLN A 259 4.66 -10.88 8.38
CA GLN A 259 5.81 -10.95 7.47
C GLN A 259 6.06 -9.61 6.78
N VAL A 260 5.00 -8.92 6.32
CA VAL A 260 5.13 -7.59 5.71
C VAL A 260 5.73 -6.59 6.70
N ALA A 261 5.22 -6.54 7.93
CA ALA A 261 5.75 -5.65 8.98
C ALA A 261 7.21 -5.97 9.31
N MET A 262 7.59 -7.26 9.34
CA MET A 262 8.98 -7.68 9.57
C MET A 262 9.95 -7.19 8.49
N LEU A 263 9.49 -6.94 7.26
CA LEU A 263 10.34 -6.37 6.20
C LEU A 263 10.69 -4.90 6.47
N LEU A 264 9.88 -4.15 7.23
CA LEU A 264 10.12 -2.74 7.53
C LEU A 264 11.40 -2.49 8.33
N ARG A 265 11.96 -3.50 8.98
CA ARG A 265 13.26 -3.41 9.66
C ARG A 265 14.46 -3.48 8.73
N SER A 266 14.25 -3.78 7.44
CA SER A 266 15.32 -3.99 6.47
C SER A 266 16.32 -2.83 6.49
N PRO A 267 17.63 -3.09 6.48
CA PRO A 267 18.64 -2.05 6.28
C PRO A 267 18.78 -1.65 4.80
N TYR A 268 18.02 -2.31 3.91
CA TYR A 268 18.03 -2.07 2.46
C TYR A 268 16.75 -1.41 2.01
N VAL A 269 16.85 -0.49 1.07
CA VAL A 269 15.70 0.20 0.48
C VAL A 269 14.80 -0.78 -0.27
N ARG A 270 15.39 -1.73 -1.01
CA ARG A 270 14.67 -2.82 -1.66
C ARG A 270 14.26 -3.88 -0.65
N LEU A 271 12.99 -4.29 -0.69
CA LEU A 271 12.45 -5.36 0.13
C LEU A 271 12.28 -6.65 -0.69
N PHE A 272 13.33 -7.44 -0.77
CA PHE A 272 13.48 -8.60 -1.69
C PHE A 272 12.37 -9.66 -1.61
N ASP A 273 11.58 -9.68 -0.55
CA ASP A 273 10.55 -10.69 -0.31
C ASP A 273 9.13 -10.16 -0.50
N LEU A 274 8.96 -8.86 -0.68
CA LEU A 274 7.65 -8.20 -0.67
C LEU A 274 6.76 -8.71 -1.82
N GLU A 275 7.26 -8.70 -3.04
CA GLU A 275 6.54 -9.18 -4.23
C GLU A 275 6.05 -10.63 -4.05
N HIS A 276 6.91 -11.50 -3.50
CA HIS A 276 6.53 -12.88 -3.22
C HIS A 276 5.37 -12.96 -2.20
N ILE A 277 5.45 -12.21 -1.08
CA ILE A 277 4.40 -12.22 -0.04
C ILE A 277 3.04 -11.79 -0.63
N PHE A 278 3.04 -10.79 -1.51
CA PHE A 278 1.82 -10.28 -2.14
C PHE A 278 1.31 -11.17 -3.29
N SER A 279 2.17 -12.00 -3.90
CA SER A 279 1.82 -12.85 -5.03
C SER A 279 1.44 -14.28 -4.66
N VAL A 280 1.64 -14.72 -3.41
CA VAL A 280 1.27 -16.07 -2.97
C VAL A 280 -0.22 -16.29 -3.14
N LYS A 281 -0.55 -17.31 -3.94
CA LYS A 281 -1.93 -17.75 -4.15
C LYS A 281 -2.27 -18.88 -3.17
N VAL A 282 -3.46 -18.81 -2.61
CA VAL A 282 -4.01 -19.85 -1.73
C VAL A 282 -5.24 -20.44 -2.42
N SER A 283 -5.26 -21.76 -2.53
CA SER A 283 -6.38 -22.51 -3.09
C SER A 283 -7.19 -23.12 -1.95
N HIS A 284 -8.45 -22.75 -1.84
CA HIS A 284 -9.37 -23.39 -0.90
C HIS A 284 -10.07 -24.56 -1.61
N GLY A 285 -9.76 -25.78 -1.17
CA GLY A 285 -10.34 -27.02 -1.70
C GLY A 285 -11.12 -27.77 -0.63
N ASN A 286 -12.11 -28.57 -1.05
CA ASN A 286 -12.94 -29.37 -0.13
C ASN A 286 -12.28 -30.68 0.31
N ASP A 287 -11.28 -31.17 -0.43
CA ASP A 287 -10.56 -32.41 -0.08
C ASP A 287 -9.22 -32.08 0.57
N LEU A 288 -9.18 -32.18 1.88
CA LEU A 288 -7.99 -31.94 2.70
C LEU A 288 -7.27 -33.25 3.10
N SER A 289 -7.64 -34.38 2.52
CA SER A 289 -7.12 -35.70 2.90
C SER A 289 -5.62 -35.86 2.66
N GLN A 290 -5.06 -35.08 1.75
CA GLN A 290 -3.61 -35.03 1.43
C GLN A 290 -2.92 -33.76 1.93
N ALA A 291 -3.56 -33.01 2.83
CA ALA A 291 -2.95 -31.81 3.40
C ALA A 291 -1.71 -32.17 4.22
N ALA A 292 -0.60 -31.50 3.92
CA ALA A 292 0.68 -31.64 4.61
C ALA A 292 1.26 -30.27 4.98
N LEU A 293 1.98 -30.24 6.11
CA LEU A 293 2.76 -29.07 6.49
C LEU A 293 4.03 -29.04 5.65
N GLU A 294 4.27 -27.91 5.01
CA GLU A 294 5.42 -27.67 4.15
C GLU A 294 6.03 -26.30 4.45
N PHE A 295 7.29 -26.12 4.09
CA PHE A 295 7.97 -24.85 4.21
C PHE A 295 8.46 -24.36 2.85
N ASP A 296 8.51 -23.04 2.70
CA ASP A 296 9.04 -22.39 1.49
C ASP A 296 10.59 -22.34 1.51
N GLU A 297 11.19 -21.85 0.44
CA GLU A 297 12.63 -21.66 0.28
C GLU A 297 13.26 -20.74 1.36
N ARG A 298 12.45 -19.97 2.07
CA ARG A 298 12.84 -19.06 3.15
C ARG A 298 12.66 -19.68 4.53
N GLY A 299 12.22 -20.94 4.59
CA GLY A 299 11.98 -21.68 5.83
C GLY A 299 10.71 -21.26 6.57
N ARG A 300 9.77 -20.59 5.90
CA ARG A 300 8.48 -20.24 6.47
C ARG A 300 7.48 -21.36 6.22
N TRP A 301 6.64 -21.64 7.19
CA TRP A 301 5.72 -22.76 7.19
C TRP A 301 4.32 -22.38 6.72
N GLY A 302 3.69 -23.31 6.02
CA GLY A 302 2.29 -23.28 5.61
C GLY A 302 1.75 -24.70 5.50
N ALA A 303 0.65 -24.88 4.79
CA ALA A 303 0.12 -26.19 4.44
C ALA A 303 -0.17 -26.27 2.94
N GLN A 304 0.16 -27.38 2.33
CA GLN A 304 -0.13 -27.69 0.93
C GLN A 304 -1.08 -28.87 0.81
N CYS A 305 -1.85 -28.87 -0.27
CA CYS A 305 -2.61 -30.00 -0.73
C CYS A 305 -2.41 -30.14 -2.25
N ALA A 306 -2.02 -31.31 -2.70
CA ALA A 306 -1.71 -31.56 -4.12
C ALA A 306 -0.71 -30.58 -4.75
N GLY A 307 0.23 -30.06 -3.98
CA GLY A 307 1.27 -29.11 -4.44
C GLY A 307 0.84 -27.63 -4.46
N GLU A 308 -0.39 -27.32 -4.08
CA GLU A 308 -0.90 -25.95 -3.95
C GLU A 308 -0.99 -25.54 -2.48
N TRP A 309 -0.70 -24.28 -2.20
CA TRP A 309 -0.86 -23.73 -0.84
C TRP A 309 -2.35 -23.60 -0.50
N ILE A 310 -2.76 -24.26 0.58
CA ILE A 310 -4.09 -24.12 1.22
C ILE A 310 -3.99 -23.23 2.47
N LEU A 311 -2.79 -23.12 3.06
CA LEU A 311 -2.42 -22.16 4.07
C LEU A 311 -1.06 -21.58 3.65
N PRO A 312 -0.96 -20.24 3.50
CA PRO A 312 0.23 -19.64 2.90
C PRO A 312 1.46 -19.82 3.80
N PRO A 313 2.69 -19.89 3.21
CA PRO A 313 3.91 -20.13 3.97
C PRO A 313 4.39 -18.86 4.67
N PHE A 314 3.68 -18.40 5.68
CA PHE A 314 3.99 -17.17 6.43
C PHE A 314 4.20 -17.41 7.92
N TYR A 315 4.03 -18.63 8.41
CA TYR A 315 4.22 -18.98 9.81
C TYR A 315 5.69 -19.27 10.14
N THR A 316 6.08 -19.01 11.37
CA THR A 316 7.48 -19.21 11.83
C THR A 316 7.79 -20.66 12.07
N SER A 317 6.79 -21.47 12.45
CA SER A 317 6.90 -22.91 12.66
C SER A 317 5.54 -23.59 12.49
N ALA A 318 5.54 -24.92 12.37
CA ALA A 318 4.36 -25.75 12.29
C ALA A 318 4.51 -26.97 13.19
N ILE A 319 3.44 -27.35 13.90
CA ILE A 319 3.48 -28.44 14.88
C ILE A 319 2.79 -29.68 14.35
N GLY A 320 1.61 -29.55 13.73
CA GLY A 320 0.88 -30.69 13.21
C GLY A 320 -0.47 -30.33 12.61
N ILE A 321 -1.07 -31.29 11.90
CA ILE A 321 -2.45 -31.23 11.38
C ILE A 321 -3.27 -32.30 12.08
N SER A 322 -4.47 -31.94 12.53
CA SER A 322 -5.48 -32.85 13.00
C SER A 322 -6.89 -32.30 12.73
N GLU A 323 -7.82 -33.16 12.33
CA GLU A 323 -9.24 -32.79 12.10
C GLU A 323 -9.44 -31.59 11.16
N GLY A 324 -8.62 -31.47 10.10
CA GLY A 324 -8.69 -30.34 9.18
C GLY A 324 -8.19 -29.01 9.71
N VAL A 325 -7.48 -29.02 10.85
CA VAL A 325 -6.91 -27.85 11.53
C VAL A 325 -5.41 -28.02 11.67
N ALA A 326 -4.65 -27.01 11.31
CA ALA A 326 -3.21 -26.93 11.54
C ALA A 326 -2.92 -26.21 12.86
N LEU A 327 -1.95 -26.70 13.62
CA LEU A 327 -1.36 -25.99 14.76
C LEU A 327 -0.06 -25.35 14.28
N MET A 328 -0.10 -24.02 14.18
CA MET A 328 0.97 -23.17 13.62
C MET A 328 1.54 -22.25 14.67
N GLU A 329 2.82 -21.86 14.54
CA GLU A 329 3.44 -20.84 15.37
C GLU A 329 3.71 -19.57 14.57
N LEU A 330 3.45 -18.42 15.21
CA LEU A 330 3.75 -17.10 14.65
C LEU A 330 4.25 -16.20 15.77
N GLY A 331 5.53 -15.81 15.71
CA GLY A 331 6.16 -15.06 16.79
C GLY A 331 6.07 -15.78 18.13
N SER A 332 5.48 -15.13 19.13
CA SER A 332 5.29 -15.67 20.48
C SER A 332 3.95 -16.41 20.68
N TYR A 333 3.25 -16.79 19.60
CA TYR A 333 1.92 -17.40 19.70
C TYR A 333 1.80 -18.70 18.90
N ARG A 334 0.87 -19.56 19.34
CA ARG A 334 0.37 -20.75 18.67
C ARG A 334 -1.07 -20.55 18.23
N HIS A 335 -1.40 -20.99 17.03
CA HIS A 335 -2.72 -20.81 16.45
C HIS A 335 -3.25 -22.13 15.91
N PHE A 336 -4.46 -22.47 16.27
CA PHE A 336 -5.26 -23.45 15.55
C PHE A 336 -5.90 -22.78 14.34
N VAL A 337 -5.48 -23.17 13.15
CA VAL A 337 -5.89 -22.56 11.87
C VAL A 337 -6.66 -23.59 11.06
N ARG A 338 -7.88 -23.29 10.70
CA ARG A 338 -8.70 -24.16 9.86
C ARG A 338 -8.18 -24.15 8.43
N LEU A 339 -7.91 -25.34 7.87
CA LEU A 339 -7.28 -25.47 6.55
C LEU A 339 -8.21 -25.13 5.38
N SER A 340 -9.54 -25.24 5.56
CA SER A 340 -10.51 -24.98 4.50
C SER A 340 -10.60 -23.50 4.08
N ASP A 341 -10.27 -22.57 5.01
CA ASP A 341 -10.45 -21.13 4.80
C ASP A 341 -9.38 -20.26 5.46
N GLY A 342 -8.41 -20.86 6.15
CA GLY A 342 -7.34 -20.16 6.84
C GLY A 342 -7.77 -19.39 8.10
N VAL A 343 -9.00 -19.62 8.59
CA VAL A 343 -9.50 -18.92 9.79
C VAL A 343 -8.79 -19.41 11.05
N VAL A 344 -8.30 -18.45 11.85
CA VAL A 344 -7.74 -18.72 13.17
C VAL A 344 -8.87 -19.01 14.15
N LEU A 345 -8.97 -20.26 14.59
CA LEU A 345 -10.02 -20.71 15.50
C LEU A 345 -9.68 -20.33 16.95
N ARG A 346 -8.41 -20.45 17.32
CA ARG A 346 -7.94 -20.15 18.67
C ARG A 346 -6.43 -19.88 18.70
N SER A 347 -6.05 -18.98 19.62
CA SER A 347 -4.65 -18.58 19.83
C SER A 347 -4.23 -18.84 21.28
N PHE A 348 -2.97 -19.19 21.46
CA PHE A 348 -2.33 -19.45 22.75
C PHE A 348 -0.94 -18.79 22.74
N ASP A 349 -0.42 -18.49 23.92
CA ASP A 349 0.99 -18.16 24.09
C ASP A 349 1.86 -19.37 23.66
N ALA A 350 2.99 -19.13 22.98
CA ALA A 350 3.87 -20.19 22.50
C ALA A 350 4.46 -21.05 23.65
N GLN A 351 4.48 -20.51 24.86
CA GLN A 351 4.90 -21.26 26.06
C GLN A 351 3.81 -22.23 26.54
N SER A 352 2.55 -22.05 26.14
CA SER A 352 1.47 -22.97 26.47
C SER A 352 1.71 -24.33 25.83
N ASN A 353 1.73 -25.38 26.63
CA ASN A 353 1.90 -26.75 26.13
C ASN A 353 0.54 -27.30 25.68
N VAL A 354 0.12 -26.96 24.45
CA VAL A 354 -1.12 -27.42 23.84
C VAL A 354 -0.87 -28.61 22.94
N GLY A 355 -1.67 -29.65 23.08
CA GLY A 355 -1.63 -30.87 22.26
C GLY A 355 -2.41 -30.72 20.96
N PRO A 356 -2.38 -31.78 20.10
CA PRO A 356 -3.19 -31.84 18.88
C PRO A 356 -4.69 -31.84 19.20
N LEU A 357 -5.52 -31.45 18.23
CA LEU A 357 -6.97 -31.54 18.35
C LEU A 357 -7.41 -33.00 18.38
N ARG A 358 -8.38 -33.30 19.24
CA ARG A 358 -9.10 -34.57 19.31
C ARG A 358 -10.57 -34.33 19.63
N GLU A 359 -11.47 -34.76 18.77
CA GLU A 359 -12.93 -34.53 18.91
C GLU A 359 -13.27 -33.03 19.16
N GLY A 360 -12.63 -32.14 18.40
CA GLY A 360 -12.81 -30.69 18.53
C GLY A 360 -12.25 -30.07 19.81
N CYS A 361 -11.44 -30.81 20.58
CA CYS A 361 -10.83 -30.34 21.82
C CYS A 361 -9.30 -30.47 21.79
N THR A 362 -8.61 -29.60 22.51
CA THR A 362 -7.18 -29.73 22.82
C THR A 362 -6.97 -29.80 24.33
N THR A 363 -5.83 -30.34 24.73
CA THR A 363 -5.39 -30.36 26.13
C THR A 363 -4.25 -29.39 26.31
N GLU A 364 -4.39 -28.45 27.25
CA GLU A 364 -3.32 -27.56 27.69
C GLU A 364 -2.75 -28.09 29.00
N ARG A 365 -1.42 -28.31 29.05
CA ARG A 365 -0.72 -28.64 30.29
C ARG A 365 -0.29 -27.38 31.00
N MET A 366 -0.76 -27.24 32.21
CA MET A 366 -0.46 -26.14 33.10
C MET A 366 0.93 -26.30 33.76
N ALA A 367 1.54 -25.21 34.18
CA ALA A 367 2.85 -25.22 34.86
C ALA A 367 2.86 -25.99 36.16
N ASP A 368 1.71 -26.17 36.84
CA ASP A 368 1.53 -26.96 38.06
C ASP A 368 1.36 -28.47 37.80
N GLY A 369 1.43 -28.91 36.54
CA GLY A 369 1.23 -30.30 36.12
C GLY A 369 -0.22 -30.70 35.88
N GLY A 370 -1.18 -29.78 36.11
CA GLY A 370 -2.59 -29.98 35.79
C GLY A 370 -2.82 -29.96 34.26
N GLU A 371 -3.91 -30.62 33.84
CA GLU A 371 -4.37 -30.59 32.45
C GLU A 371 -5.73 -29.90 32.37
N ARG A 372 -5.85 -29.00 31.37
CA ARG A 372 -7.11 -28.31 31.05
C ARG A 372 -7.56 -28.69 29.64
N ILE A 373 -8.79 -29.19 29.54
CA ILE A 373 -9.41 -29.45 28.23
C ILE A 373 -10.03 -28.15 27.70
N ILE A 374 -9.67 -27.79 26.47
CA ILE A 374 -10.16 -26.59 25.79
C ILE A 374 -10.87 -27.01 24.52
N ARG A 375 -12.12 -26.61 24.40
CA ARG A 375 -12.89 -26.81 23.16
C ARG A 375 -12.45 -25.79 22.12
N VAL A 376 -12.08 -26.27 20.96
CA VAL A 376 -11.84 -25.49 19.74
C VAL A 376 -13.01 -25.78 18.82
N VAL A 377 -13.83 -24.79 18.50
CA VAL A 377 -15.00 -24.98 17.62
C VAL A 377 -14.49 -25.16 16.19
N VAL A 378 -14.86 -26.25 15.56
CA VAL A 378 -14.46 -26.68 14.21
C VAL A 378 -15.68 -26.74 13.28
N ASP A 379 -16.67 -25.90 13.48
CA ASP A 379 -17.89 -25.87 12.65
C ASP A 379 -17.65 -25.20 11.30
#